data_968f3c49bb6f13f861abf8f5ac63fba5
#
_entry.id   968f3c49bb6f13f861abf8f5ac63fba5
#
_cell.length_a   1.000
_cell.length_b   1.000
_cell.length_c   1.000
_cell.angle_alpha   90.00
_cell.angle_beta   90.00
_cell.angle_gamma   90.00
#
_symmetry.space_group_name_H-M   'P 1'
#
loop_
_entity.id
_entity.type
_entity.pdbx_description
1 polymer ?
#
loop_
_entity_poly.entity_id
_entity_poly.type
_entity_poly.pdbx_seq_one_letter_code
_entity_poly.pdbx_strand_id
1 'polypeptide(L)'
;MIYPFTKQDSTVDHYFSHAIADPYRWLEDDRSEETEAWVNKQNDVTFNYLSHIDFRDDIRSLIAKGQDYQKTSQPFKRGEYTYFYQNDGLQNQSVLYRSKEGKDVEVFLDPNTFSEEGTTSLSVVSFSKDASLVAYSISEAGSDW
;
A
#
# COMPACT_ATOMS: atom_id res chain seq x y z
N MET A 1 17.08 -7.02 23.91
CA MET A 1 15.94 -7.47 23.07
C MET A 1 16.20 -8.92 22.72
N ILE A 2 15.23 -9.81 22.90
CA ILE A 2 15.34 -11.22 22.53
C ILE A 2 14.42 -11.42 21.34
N TYR A 3 14.96 -11.85 20.21
CA TYR A 3 14.18 -12.12 19.01
C TYR A 3 13.62 -13.56 19.06
N PRO A 4 12.40 -13.78 18.52
CA PRO A 4 11.85 -15.12 18.36
C PRO A 4 12.75 -16.01 17.51
N PHE A 5 12.76 -17.29 17.84
CA PHE A 5 13.46 -18.28 17.02
C PHE A 5 12.82 -18.37 15.63
N THR A 6 13.67 -18.33 14.60
CA THR A 6 13.26 -18.56 13.22
C THR A 6 13.67 -19.97 12.80
N LYS A 7 12.69 -20.78 12.41
CA LYS A 7 12.91 -22.13 11.90
C LYS A 7 13.78 -22.09 10.65
N GLN A 8 14.68 -23.05 10.53
CA GLN A 8 15.46 -23.31 9.32
C GLN A 8 15.07 -24.68 8.78
N ASP A 9 14.87 -24.76 7.47
CA ASP A 9 14.66 -26.01 6.77
C ASP A 9 15.88 -26.39 5.90
N SER A 10 15.82 -27.54 5.22
CA SER A 10 16.89 -28.05 4.41
C SER A 10 16.76 -27.75 2.93
N THR A 11 16.01 -26.73 2.56
CA THR A 11 15.82 -26.34 1.17
C THR A 11 17.14 -25.92 0.52
N VAL A 12 17.41 -26.47 -0.67
CA VAL A 12 18.62 -26.22 -1.44
C VAL A 12 18.25 -26.09 -2.91
N ASP A 13 18.65 -24.99 -3.52
CA ASP A 13 18.55 -24.79 -4.96
C ASP A 13 19.84 -25.17 -5.67
N HIS A 14 19.71 -25.69 -6.88
CA HIS A 14 20.84 -26.05 -7.72
C HIS A 14 20.88 -25.14 -8.96
N TYR A 15 21.91 -24.31 -9.03
CA TYR A 15 22.19 -23.45 -10.17
C TYR A 15 23.47 -23.93 -10.84
N PHE A 16 23.36 -24.50 -12.04
CA PHE A 16 24.46 -25.14 -12.77
C PHE A 16 25.09 -26.25 -11.90
N SER A 17 26.32 -26.07 -11.44
CA SER A 17 27.04 -27.03 -10.56
C SER A 17 27.09 -26.63 -9.09
N HIS A 18 26.38 -25.54 -8.71
CA HIS A 18 26.42 -25.01 -7.35
C HIS A 18 25.12 -25.31 -6.60
N ALA A 19 25.25 -25.83 -5.39
CA ALA A 19 24.16 -26.01 -4.43
C ALA A 19 24.13 -24.79 -3.50
N ILE A 20 23.00 -24.10 -3.47
CA ILE A 20 22.79 -22.91 -2.64
C ILE A 20 21.69 -23.22 -1.64
N ALA A 21 22.03 -23.19 -0.34
CA ALA A 21 21.07 -23.40 0.72
C ALA A 21 20.19 -22.17 0.91
N ASP A 22 18.89 -22.41 1.04
CA ASP A 22 17.90 -21.39 1.36
C ASP A 22 17.00 -21.86 2.53
N PRO A 23 17.53 -21.79 3.76
CA PRO A 23 16.84 -22.33 4.92
C PRO A 23 15.58 -21.57 5.31
N TYR A 24 15.30 -20.45 4.70
CA TYR A 24 14.16 -19.58 5.00
C TYR A 24 13.16 -19.49 3.83
N ARG A 25 13.24 -20.36 2.83
CA ARG A 25 12.33 -20.42 1.68
C ARG A 25 10.85 -20.45 2.08
N TRP A 26 10.54 -21.07 3.20
CA TRP A 26 9.19 -21.15 3.73
C TRP A 26 8.55 -19.78 4.03
N LEU A 27 9.35 -18.73 4.24
CA LEU A 27 8.86 -17.34 4.44
C LEU A 27 8.35 -16.69 3.14
N GLU A 28 8.63 -17.26 1.96
CA GLU A 28 8.13 -16.77 0.68
C GLU A 28 6.62 -17.04 0.52
N ASP A 29 6.07 -18.02 1.24
CA ASP A 29 4.63 -18.22 1.29
C ASP A 29 4.01 -17.29 2.35
N ASP A 30 3.72 -16.07 1.92
CA ASP A 30 3.16 -14.99 2.74
C ASP A 30 1.74 -15.27 3.25
N ARG A 31 1.03 -16.25 2.64
CA ARG A 31 -0.33 -16.66 3.00
C ARG A 31 -0.37 -17.89 3.90
N SER A 32 0.76 -18.48 4.22
CA SER A 32 0.81 -19.62 5.12
C SER A 32 0.61 -19.22 6.59
N GLU A 33 -0.11 -20.05 7.34
CA GLU A 33 -0.30 -19.85 8.78
C GLU A 33 1.05 -19.82 9.54
N GLU A 34 2.06 -20.54 9.05
CA GLU A 34 3.39 -20.58 9.67
C GLU A 34 4.11 -19.23 9.51
N THR A 35 4.04 -18.63 8.33
CA THR A 35 4.61 -17.30 8.06
C THR A 35 3.87 -16.22 8.84
N GLU A 36 2.54 -16.26 8.86
CA GLU A 36 1.73 -15.33 9.64
C GLU A 36 2.08 -15.40 11.13
N ALA A 37 2.17 -16.62 11.69
CA ALA A 37 2.54 -16.80 13.09
C ALA A 37 3.95 -16.28 13.40
N TRP A 38 4.89 -16.42 12.47
CA TRP A 38 6.24 -15.88 12.61
C TRP A 38 6.23 -14.34 12.58
N VAL A 39 5.53 -13.74 11.61
CA VAL A 39 5.37 -12.28 11.49
C VAL A 39 4.76 -11.70 12.76
N ASN A 40 3.70 -12.31 13.29
CA ASN A 40 3.06 -11.85 14.51
C ASN A 40 4.02 -11.85 15.71
N LYS A 41 4.83 -12.90 15.88
CA LYS A 41 5.85 -12.95 16.94
C LYS A 41 6.93 -11.88 16.78
N GLN A 42 7.36 -11.57 15.55
CA GLN A 42 8.33 -10.51 15.28
C GLN A 42 7.73 -9.13 15.57
N ASN A 43 6.46 -8.94 15.18
CA ASN A 43 5.72 -7.71 15.45
C ASN A 43 5.53 -7.46 16.95
N ASP A 44 5.25 -8.50 17.73
CA ASP A 44 5.14 -8.39 19.19
C ASP A 44 6.41 -7.80 19.82
N VAL A 45 7.58 -8.26 19.40
CA VAL A 45 8.87 -7.72 19.87
C VAL A 45 9.03 -6.26 19.46
N THR A 46 8.72 -5.96 18.20
CA THR A 46 8.83 -4.61 17.65
C THR A 46 7.89 -3.62 18.34
N PHE A 47 6.61 -3.97 18.45
CA PHE A 47 5.62 -3.09 19.07
C PHE A 47 5.84 -2.94 20.56
N ASN A 48 6.26 -4.01 21.24
CA ASN A 48 6.65 -3.89 22.65
C ASN A 48 7.81 -2.91 22.83
N TYR A 49 8.85 -2.96 21.99
CA TYR A 49 9.93 -1.98 22.05
C TYR A 49 9.46 -0.56 21.74
N LEU A 50 8.69 -0.38 20.67
CA LEU A 50 8.22 0.92 20.22
C LEU A 50 7.24 1.57 21.22
N SER A 51 6.47 0.78 21.95
CA SER A 51 5.52 1.28 22.96
C SER A 51 6.19 1.91 24.19
N HIS A 52 7.49 1.63 24.40
CA HIS A 52 8.25 2.20 25.52
C HIS A 52 9.04 3.46 25.12
N ILE A 53 8.83 3.97 23.90
CA ILE A 53 9.45 5.23 23.45
C ILE A 53 8.52 6.39 23.83
N ASP A 54 8.83 7.11 24.88
CA ASP A 54 7.98 8.14 25.48
C ASP A 54 7.54 9.23 24.49
N PHE A 55 8.42 9.64 23.58
CA PHE A 55 8.15 10.71 22.59
C PHE A 55 7.55 10.23 21.27
N ARG A 56 7.23 8.94 21.14
CA ARG A 56 6.71 8.35 19.89
C ARG A 56 5.39 8.97 19.44
N ASP A 57 4.47 9.16 20.38
CA ASP A 57 3.15 9.71 20.09
C ASP A 57 3.21 11.22 19.81
N ASP A 58 4.15 11.94 20.42
CA ASP A 58 4.40 13.35 20.11
C ASP A 58 4.90 13.50 18.65
N ILE A 59 5.85 12.67 18.22
CA ILE A 59 6.32 12.65 16.84
C ILE A 59 5.19 12.28 15.88
N ARG A 60 4.40 11.25 16.20
CA ARG A 60 3.24 10.86 15.38
C ARG A 60 2.27 12.02 15.19
N SER A 61 1.94 12.70 16.29
CA SER A 61 1.02 13.84 16.29
C SER A 61 1.58 15.01 15.48
N LEU A 62 2.88 15.29 15.58
CA LEU A 62 3.55 16.32 14.81
C LEU A 62 3.54 16.02 13.31
N ILE A 63 3.83 14.77 12.92
CA ILE A 63 3.79 14.33 11.53
C ILE A 63 2.36 14.41 10.98
N ALA A 64 1.36 13.89 11.72
CA ALA A 64 -0.03 13.95 11.31
C ALA A 64 -0.48 15.39 11.07
N LYS A 65 -0.21 16.29 12.02
CA LYS A 65 -0.51 17.71 11.87
C LYS A 65 0.19 18.36 10.67
N GLY A 66 1.43 17.95 10.37
CA GLY A 66 2.19 18.45 9.21
C GLY A 66 1.70 17.90 7.87
N GLN A 67 1.00 16.76 7.88
CA GLN A 67 0.46 16.11 6.68
C GLN A 67 -1.03 16.42 6.46
N ASP A 68 -1.72 16.97 7.46
CA ASP A 68 -3.16 17.27 7.43
C ASP A 68 -3.42 18.57 6.65
N TYR A 69 -3.24 18.48 5.34
CA TYR A 69 -3.60 19.55 4.40
C TYR A 69 -4.03 18.94 3.06
N GLN A 70 -4.95 19.61 2.38
CA GLN A 70 -5.43 19.16 1.08
C GLN A 70 -4.31 19.15 0.04
N LYS A 71 -4.10 18.01 -0.60
CA LYS A 71 -3.12 17.77 -1.65
C LYS A 71 -3.86 17.52 -2.96
N THR A 72 -3.53 18.28 -4.00
CA THR A 72 -4.17 18.13 -5.32
C THR A 72 -3.09 17.96 -6.38
N SER A 73 -3.27 16.97 -7.25
CA SER A 73 -2.37 16.75 -8.38
C SER A 73 -2.56 17.77 -9.49
N GLN A 74 -1.62 17.80 -10.41
CA GLN A 74 -1.83 18.52 -11.68
C GLN A 74 -3.04 17.92 -12.42
N PRO A 75 -4.00 18.74 -12.88
CA PRO A 75 -5.13 18.26 -13.64
C PRO A 75 -4.72 17.83 -15.06
N PHE A 76 -5.45 16.85 -15.60
CA PHE A 76 -5.26 16.38 -16.98
C PHE A 76 -6.59 16.15 -17.68
N LYS A 77 -6.65 16.41 -18.98
CA LYS A 77 -7.87 16.31 -19.77
C LYS A 77 -7.96 14.98 -20.50
N ARG A 78 -9.16 14.36 -20.47
CA ARG A 78 -9.54 13.21 -21.29
C ARG A 78 -10.96 13.37 -21.78
N GLY A 79 -11.14 13.38 -23.10
CA GLY A 79 -12.44 13.70 -23.70
C GLY A 79 -12.95 15.06 -23.27
N GLU A 80 -14.18 15.11 -22.77
CA GLU A 80 -14.84 16.34 -22.27
C GLU A 80 -14.57 16.62 -20.80
N TYR A 81 -13.85 15.73 -20.08
CA TYR A 81 -13.60 15.83 -18.66
C TYR A 81 -12.16 16.23 -18.35
N THR A 82 -12.03 16.99 -17.28
CA THR A 82 -10.76 17.26 -16.60
C THR A 82 -10.70 16.41 -15.35
N TYR A 83 -9.62 15.66 -15.16
CA TYR A 83 -9.37 14.76 -14.05
C TYR A 83 -8.25 15.30 -13.17
N PHE A 84 -8.32 15.03 -11.88
CA PHE A 84 -7.25 15.29 -10.93
C PHE A 84 -7.37 14.38 -9.72
N TYR A 85 -6.24 14.09 -9.10
CA TYR A 85 -6.21 13.37 -7.82
C TYR A 85 -6.26 14.37 -6.68
N GLN A 86 -6.99 14.06 -5.64
CA GLN A 86 -7.04 14.85 -4.42
C GLN A 86 -7.05 13.97 -3.20
N ASN A 87 -6.30 14.38 -2.18
CA ASN A 87 -6.30 13.79 -0.85
C ASN A 87 -6.63 14.91 0.14
N ASP A 88 -7.49 14.65 1.11
CA ASP A 88 -7.91 15.65 2.11
C ASP A 88 -6.83 15.95 3.15
N GLY A 89 -5.77 15.13 3.19
CA GLY A 89 -4.62 15.26 4.08
C GLY A 89 -4.24 13.93 4.70
N LEU A 90 -5.18 13.25 5.33
CA LEU A 90 -4.95 12.02 6.09
C LEU A 90 -5.64 10.77 5.50
N GLN A 91 -6.32 10.88 4.37
CA GLN A 91 -6.85 9.73 3.65
C GLN A 91 -5.72 8.78 3.25
N ASN A 92 -5.96 7.46 3.33
CA ASN A 92 -5.00 6.45 2.93
C ASN A 92 -4.61 6.57 1.45
N GLN A 93 -5.60 6.83 0.58
CA GLN A 93 -5.43 6.92 -0.86
C GLN A 93 -5.97 8.24 -1.39
N SER A 94 -5.34 8.77 -2.45
CA SER A 94 -5.88 9.92 -3.17
C SER A 94 -7.06 9.49 -4.04
N VAL A 95 -8.13 10.24 -3.99
CA VAL A 95 -9.34 10.03 -4.78
C VAL A 95 -9.17 10.67 -6.16
N LEU A 96 -9.57 9.98 -7.21
CA LEU A 96 -9.61 10.52 -8.57
C LEU A 96 -10.96 11.19 -8.80
N TYR A 97 -10.91 12.50 -9.01
CA TYR A 97 -12.07 13.32 -9.33
C TYR A 97 -12.10 13.66 -10.83
N ARG A 98 -13.27 14.02 -11.30
CA ARG A 98 -13.44 14.62 -12.62
C ARG A 98 -14.44 15.77 -12.59
N SER A 99 -14.29 16.68 -13.54
CA SER A 99 -15.22 17.77 -13.79
C SER A 99 -15.39 17.99 -15.28
N LYS A 100 -16.57 18.41 -15.69
CA LYS A 100 -16.87 18.89 -17.04
C LYS A 100 -17.08 20.39 -16.96
N GLU A 101 -16.70 21.14 -17.99
CA GLU A 101 -16.85 22.59 -18.02
C GLU A 101 -18.30 23.01 -17.69
N GLY A 102 -18.43 23.91 -16.70
CA GLY A 102 -19.72 24.40 -16.21
C GLY A 102 -20.50 23.43 -15.32
N LYS A 103 -19.89 22.34 -14.85
CA LYS A 103 -20.47 21.36 -13.92
C LYS A 103 -19.64 21.18 -12.66
N ASP A 104 -20.30 20.69 -11.61
CA ASP A 104 -19.65 20.39 -10.35
C ASP A 104 -18.62 19.25 -10.49
N VAL A 105 -17.66 19.27 -9.57
CA VAL A 105 -16.68 18.19 -9.41
C VAL A 105 -17.37 16.95 -8.85
N GLU A 106 -17.12 15.80 -9.44
CA GLU A 106 -17.62 14.50 -8.98
C GLU A 106 -16.49 13.52 -8.74
N VAL A 107 -16.71 12.60 -7.80
CA VAL A 107 -15.82 11.46 -7.61
C VAL A 107 -15.91 10.54 -8.83
N PHE A 108 -14.78 10.25 -9.44
CA PHE A 108 -14.71 9.31 -10.54
C PHE A 108 -14.28 7.92 -10.09
N LEU A 109 -13.26 7.85 -9.22
CA LEU A 109 -12.76 6.59 -8.68
C LEU A 109 -12.18 6.84 -7.29
N ASP A 110 -12.72 6.16 -6.28
CA ASP A 110 -12.27 6.27 -4.90
C ASP A 110 -11.62 4.95 -4.43
N PRO A 111 -10.27 4.89 -4.40
CA PRO A 111 -9.57 3.68 -3.95
C PRO A 111 -9.80 3.35 -2.48
N ASN A 112 -10.20 4.32 -1.65
CA ASN A 112 -10.49 4.07 -0.23
C ASN A 112 -11.70 3.16 -0.02
N THR A 113 -12.50 2.94 -1.07
CA THR A 113 -13.66 2.04 -1.05
C THR A 113 -13.35 0.62 -1.54
N PHE A 114 -12.13 0.34 -2.00
CA PHE A 114 -11.77 -0.96 -2.60
C PHE A 114 -11.59 -2.07 -1.55
N SER A 115 -11.22 -1.71 -0.33
CA SER A 115 -11.12 -2.63 0.79
C SER A 115 -11.55 -1.95 2.09
N GLU A 116 -12.09 -2.73 3.02
CA GLU A 116 -12.50 -2.21 4.34
C GLU A 116 -11.30 -1.72 5.16
N GLU A 117 -10.15 -2.35 4.97
CA GLU A 117 -8.90 -2.04 5.69
C GLU A 117 -8.11 -0.89 5.05
N GLY A 118 -8.49 -0.43 3.85
CA GLY A 118 -7.80 0.62 3.10
C GLY A 118 -6.39 0.21 2.61
N THR A 119 -6.13 -1.09 2.50
CA THR A 119 -4.83 -1.66 2.07
C THR A 119 -4.72 -1.80 0.56
N THR A 120 -5.84 -1.71 -0.17
CA THR A 120 -5.87 -1.78 -1.63
C THR A 120 -5.63 -0.41 -2.24
N SER A 121 -4.62 -0.29 -3.08
CA SER A 121 -4.25 0.96 -3.76
C SER A 121 -4.55 0.93 -5.24
N LEU A 122 -4.79 2.12 -5.80
CA LEU A 122 -4.91 2.34 -7.24
C LEU A 122 -3.50 2.55 -7.82
N SER A 123 -3.09 1.69 -8.75
CA SER A 123 -1.75 1.74 -9.33
C SER A 123 -1.72 2.54 -10.63
N VAL A 124 -2.33 2.01 -11.70
CA VAL A 124 -2.32 2.64 -13.02
C VAL A 124 -3.74 2.94 -13.47
N VAL A 125 -3.95 4.11 -14.07
CA VAL A 125 -5.20 4.46 -14.75
C VAL A 125 -4.89 4.84 -16.20
N SER A 126 -5.52 4.17 -17.14
CA SER A 126 -5.34 4.38 -18.57
C SER A 126 -6.67 4.56 -19.29
N PHE A 127 -6.75 5.53 -20.16
CA PHE A 127 -7.96 5.86 -20.91
C PHE A 127 -7.81 5.41 -22.37
N SER A 128 -8.92 4.96 -22.96
CA SER A 128 -9.01 4.76 -24.42
C SER A 128 -8.82 6.09 -25.17
N LYS A 129 -8.45 6.02 -26.44
CA LYS A 129 -8.23 7.22 -27.29
C LYS A 129 -9.42 8.17 -27.32
N ASP A 130 -10.61 7.60 -27.36
CA ASP A 130 -11.88 8.33 -27.39
C ASP A 130 -12.42 8.67 -25.99
N ALA A 131 -11.68 8.31 -24.95
CA ALA A 131 -12.05 8.49 -23.54
C ALA A 131 -13.39 7.82 -23.14
N SER A 132 -13.87 6.84 -23.90
CA SER A 132 -15.10 6.09 -23.61
C SER A 132 -14.91 4.98 -22.57
N LEU A 133 -13.66 4.48 -22.44
CA LEU A 133 -13.28 3.42 -21.53
C LEU A 133 -12.09 3.84 -20.67
N VAL A 134 -12.06 3.30 -19.46
CA VAL A 134 -10.91 3.38 -18.55
C VAL A 134 -10.55 1.97 -18.07
N ALA A 135 -9.26 1.66 -18.11
CA ALA A 135 -8.67 0.51 -17.45
C ALA A 135 -7.84 0.99 -16.29
N TYR A 136 -7.90 0.29 -15.20
CA TYR A 136 -7.05 0.56 -14.04
C TYR A 136 -6.57 -0.74 -13.40
N SER A 137 -5.43 -0.68 -12.74
CA SER A 137 -4.92 -1.78 -11.93
C SER A 137 -4.96 -1.40 -10.45
N ILE A 138 -5.15 -2.41 -9.64
CA ILE A 138 -5.11 -2.30 -8.18
C ILE A 138 -3.97 -3.15 -7.64
N SER A 139 -3.41 -2.73 -6.53
CA SER A 139 -2.43 -3.51 -5.77
C SER A 139 -3.03 -3.80 -4.39
N GLU A 140 -3.05 -5.05 -4.00
CA GLU A 140 -3.57 -5.49 -2.71
C GLU A 140 -2.45 -5.59 -1.69
N ALA A 141 -2.65 -5.01 -0.50
CA ALA A 141 -1.77 -5.09 0.67
C ALA A 141 -0.29 -4.71 0.40
N GLY A 142 -0.03 -3.84 -0.59
CA GLY A 142 1.32 -3.42 -0.96
C GLY A 142 2.12 -4.49 -1.69
N SER A 143 1.47 -5.54 -2.17
CA SER A 143 2.08 -6.55 -3.03
C SER A 143 2.45 -5.94 -4.39
N ASP A 144 3.65 -6.21 -4.85
CA ASP A 144 4.12 -5.85 -6.19
C ASP A 144 3.77 -6.94 -7.24
N TRP A 145 3.04 -8.00 -6.84
CA TRP A 145 2.66 -9.18 -7.65
C TRP A 145 1.20 -9.18 -8.03
#